data_520ce18f91031576aa5578c7f6886bad
#
_entry.id   520ce18f91031576aa5578c7f6886bad
#
_cell.length_a   1.000
_cell.length_b   1.000
_cell.length_c   1.000
_cell.angle_alpha   90.00
_cell.angle_beta   90.00
_cell.angle_gamma   90.00
#
_symmetry.space_group_name_H-M   'P 1'
#
loop_
_entity.id
_entity.type
_entity.pdbx_description
1 polymer ?
#
loop_
_entity_poly.entity_id
_entity_poly.type
_entity_poly.pdbx_seq_one_letter_code
_entity_poly.pdbx_strand_id
1 'polypeptide(L)'
;MNVQERSLGMATDLKDYIRCYDNLVPMDLCHQIINQFELERRKEVVDKKFRPKWTEFNVSKHFSEPSWQMIQTQVQKYFVDAIGLYIKDLDVGADFPSSYCFEEYRIKKYEKGSDDQFQDHVDVQDYQSARRFVSVMLYLNNAPVGGRTHFPRIDYEIEAKECRVAIFPANWMFRHAGRPTVESNKYIMGSYLHYL
;
A
#
# COMPACT_ATOMS: atom_id res chain seq x y z
N MET A 1 -10.27 -21.01 -5.90
CA MET A 1 -9.61 -21.82 -6.97
C MET A 1 -8.59 -20.92 -7.67
N ASN A 2 -7.41 -21.43 -7.84
CA ASN A 2 -6.22 -20.88 -8.51
C ASN A 2 -5.57 -19.63 -7.90
N VAL A 3 -4.83 -19.85 -6.81
CA VAL A 3 -3.52 -19.20 -6.71
C VAL A 3 -2.73 -19.74 -7.91
N GLN A 4 -2.50 -18.91 -8.93
CA GLN A 4 -1.55 -19.27 -9.98
C GLN A 4 -0.20 -19.46 -9.28
N GLU A 5 0.29 -20.69 -9.23
CA GLU A 5 1.70 -21.01 -9.02
C GLU A 5 2.46 -20.34 -10.19
N ARG A 6 2.84 -19.07 -9.99
CA ARG A 6 3.82 -18.46 -10.88
C ARG A 6 5.14 -19.11 -10.55
N SER A 7 5.72 -19.77 -11.55
CA SER A 7 7.06 -20.34 -11.47
C SER A 7 8.04 -19.30 -10.90
N LEU A 8 8.84 -19.71 -9.94
CA LEU A 8 10.04 -18.99 -9.49
C LEU A 8 10.96 -18.86 -10.73
N GLY A 9 10.92 -17.72 -11.40
CA GLY A 9 11.71 -17.42 -12.58
C GLY A 9 11.97 -15.91 -12.65
N MET A 10 13.05 -15.51 -13.33
CA MET A 10 13.34 -14.10 -13.54
C MET A 10 12.12 -13.35 -14.07
N ALA A 11 11.83 -12.19 -13.46
CA ALA A 11 10.78 -11.29 -13.93
C ALA A 11 11.08 -10.86 -15.37
N THR A 12 10.16 -11.13 -16.29
CA THR A 12 10.32 -10.81 -17.72
C THR A 12 9.38 -9.71 -18.19
N ASP A 13 8.39 -9.38 -17.39
CA ASP A 13 7.39 -8.34 -17.65
C ASP A 13 7.31 -7.39 -16.43
N LEU A 14 7.00 -6.11 -16.66
CA LEU A 14 6.84 -5.13 -15.58
C LEU A 14 5.80 -5.55 -14.54
N LYS A 15 4.72 -6.22 -14.96
CA LYS A 15 3.70 -6.74 -14.03
C LYS A 15 4.25 -7.79 -13.05
N ASP A 16 5.34 -8.46 -13.41
CA ASP A 16 5.97 -9.45 -12.54
C ASP A 16 6.61 -8.81 -11.29
N TYR A 17 6.94 -7.53 -11.35
CA TYR A 17 7.42 -6.76 -10.21
C TYR A 17 6.30 -6.25 -9.28
N ILE A 18 5.03 -6.48 -9.63
CA ILE A 18 3.89 -6.21 -8.76
C ILE A 18 3.53 -7.53 -8.06
N ARG A 19 3.70 -7.58 -6.74
CA ARG A 19 3.39 -8.77 -5.95
C ARG A 19 2.31 -8.48 -4.93
N CYS A 20 1.45 -9.48 -4.72
CA CYS A 20 0.40 -9.45 -3.71
C CYS A 20 0.53 -10.68 -2.81
N TYR A 21 0.54 -10.46 -1.50
CA TYR A 21 0.62 -11.49 -0.48
C TYR A 21 -0.67 -11.46 0.32
N ASP A 22 -1.49 -12.50 0.15
CA ASP A 22 -2.77 -12.64 0.85
C ASP A 22 -2.56 -13.37 2.18
N ASN A 23 -3.37 -13.03 3.19
CA ASN A 23 -3.39 -13.69 4.48
C ASN A 23 -2.08 -13.63 5.29
N LEU A 24 -1.18 -12.72 4.93
CA LEU A 24 0.06 -12.51 5.70
C LEU A 24 -0.22 -11.73 6.99
N VAL A 25 -1.14 -10.78 6.94
CA VAL A 25 -1.55 -9.95 8.08
C VAL A 25 -2.82 -10.55 8.69
N PRO A 26 -2.90 -10.72 10.04
CA PRO A 26 -4.11 -11.19 10.69
C PRO A 26 -5.30 -10.25 10.46
N MET A 27 -6.49 -10.82 10.22
CA MET A 27 -7.73 -10.07 10.01
C MET A 27 -8.07 -9.19 11.23
N ASP A 28 -7.85 -9.70 12.44
CA ASP A 28 -8.11 -8.95 13.67
C ASP A 28 -7.28 -7.67 13.75
N LEU A 29 -6.03 -7.69 13.25
CA LEU A 29 -5.20 -6.48 13.19
C LEU A 29 -5.78 -5.47 12.19
N CYS A 30 -6.24 -5.92 11.02
CA CYS A 30 -6.89 -5.05 10.04
C CYS A 30 -8.14 -4.37 10.62
N HIS A 31 -8.98 -5.13 11.30
CA HIS A 31 -10.16 -4.60 11.99
C HIS A 31 -9.81 -3.64 13.12
N GLN A 32 -8.79 -3.95 13.92
CA GLN A 32 -8.29 -3.06 14.97
C GLN A 32 -7.82 -1.72 14.39
N ILE A 33 -7.08 -1.73 13.28
CA ILE A 33 -6.59 -0.52 12.61
C ILE A 33 -7.77 0.34 12.14
N ILE A 34 -8.77 -0.27 11.49
CA ILE A 34 -9.96 0.46 11.02
C ILE A 34 -10.71 1.08 12.21
N ASN A 35 -10.97 0.30 13.25
CA ASN A 35 -11.69 0.78 14.43
C ASN A 35 -10.96 1.94 15.11
N GLN A 36 -9.64 1.83 15.28
CA GLN A 36 -8.82 2.90 15.86
C GLN A 36 -8.82 4.15 14.97
N PHE A 37 -8.75 3.97 13.65
CA PHE A 37 -8.84 5.07 12.68
C PHE A 37 -10.21 5.75 12.74
N GLU A 38 -11.32 5.01 12.81
CA GLU A 38 -12.65 5.63 12.87
C GLU A 38 -12.86 6.46 14.14
N LEU A 39 -12.31 6.02 15.28
CA LEU A 39 -12.35 6.76 16.54
C LEU A 39 -11.43 7.99 16.56
N GLU A 40 -10.43 8.05 15.68
CA GLU A 40 -9.47 9.14 15.65
C GLU A 40 -10.13 10.45 15.17
N ARG A 41 -9.94 11.53 15.91
CA ARG A 41 -10.51 12.86 15.61
C ARG A 41 -9.58 13.78 14.83
N ARG A 42 -8.29 13.45 14.78
CA ARG A 42 -7.23 14.24 14.12
C ARG A 42 -7.00 13.85 12.67
N LYS A 43 -7.94 13.11 12.07
CA LYS A 43 -7.91 12.78 10.65
C LYS A 43 -7.92 14.05 9.80
N GLU A 44 -7.16 14.04 8.73
CA GLU A 44 -7.07 15.13 7.78
C GLU A 44 -7.82 14.76 6.49
N VAL A 45 -8.59 15.69 5.94
CA VAL A 45 -9.19 15.55 4.62
C VAL A 45 -8.20 16.09 3.59
N VAL A 46 -7.75 15.22 2.71
CA VAL A 46 -6.95 15.59 1.55
C VAL A 46 -7.90 15.76 0.37
N ASP A 47 -7.99 16.97 -0.19
CA ASP A 47 -8.76 17.26 -1.41
C ASP A 47 -7.97 18.26 -2.26
N LYS A 48 -7.24 17.76 -3.24
CA LYS A 48 -6.38 18.56 -4.12
C LYS A 48 -6.93 18.62 -5.54
N LYS A 49 -6.59 19.67 -6.26
CA LYS A 49 -7.09 19.97 -7.62
C LYS A 49 -6.94 18.82 -8.63
N PHE A 50 -5.90 18.00 -8.49
CA PHE A 50 -5.63 16.85 -9.37
C PHE A 50 -5.88 15.53 -8.66
N ARG A 51 -6.83 15.52 -7.77
CA ARG A 51 -7.33 14.33 -7.09
C ARG A 51 -6.27 13.33 -6.64
N PRO A 52 -5.49 13.70 -5.58
CA PRO A 52 -5.78 12.95 -4.37
C PRO A 52 -6.98 13.53 -3.60
N LYS A 53 -7.96 12.64 -3.32
CA LYS A 53 -9.07 12.92 -2.42
C LYS A 53 -9.34 11.71 -1.54
N TRP A 54 -9.19 11.88 -0.25
CA TRP A 54 -9.42 10.86 0.78
C TRP A 54 -9.40 11.50 2.18
N THR A 55 -9.75 10.71 3.20
CA THR A 55 -9.45 11.06 4.60
C THR A 55 -8.21 10.27 5.04
N GLU A 56 -7.24 10.92 5.67
CA GLU A 56 -6.02 10.24 6.13
C GLU A 56 -5.68 10.49 7.60
N PHE A 57 -4.85 9.58 8.12
CA PHE A 57 -4.18 9.74 9.41
C PHE A 57 -2.73 9.26 9.32
N ASN A 58 -1.82 10.11 9.79
CA ASN A 58 -0.39 9.80 9.80
C ASN A 58 -0.03 9.12 11.12
N VAL A 59 0.06 7.81 11.12
CA VAL A 59 0.35 7.00 12.31
C VAL A 59 1.73 7.31 12.89
N SER A 60 2.73 7.53 12.03
CA SER A 60 4.11 7.77 12.48
C SER A 60 4.29 9.07 13.25
N LYS A 61 3.49 10.10 12.96
CA LYS A 61 3.48 11.34 13.75
C LYS A 61 2.95 11.15 15.17
N HIS A 62 2.26 10.05 15.42
CA HIS A 62 1.64 9.69 16.69
C HIS A 62 2.26 8.43 17.32
N PHE A 63 3.47 8.09 16.92
CA PHE A 63 4.18 6.90 17.40
C PHE A 63 4.48 6.92 18.91
N SER A 64 4.45 8.07 19.57
CA SER A 64 4.58 8.16 21.02
C SER A 64 3.33 7.71 21.79
N GLU A 65 2.20 7.54 21.12
CA GLU A 65 0.94 7.07 21.71
C GLU A 65 0.90 5.52 21.67
N PRO A 66 0.70 4.85 22.83
CA PRO A 66 0.84 3.38 22.92
C PRO A 66 0.01 2.61 21.89
N SER A 67 -1.23 3.05 21.60
CA SER A 67 -2.10 2.37 20.63
C SER A 67 -1.55 2.46 19.20
N TRP A 68 -1.08 3.64 18.78
CA TRP A 68 -0.52 3.83 17.45
C TRP A 68 0.88 3.23 17.31
N GLN A 69 1.68 3.27 18.38
CA GLN A 69 2.97 2.57 18.44
C GLN A 69 2.80 1.07 18.23
N MET A 70 1.85 0.45 18.94
CA MET A 70 1.57 -0.98 18.82
C MET A 70 1.14 -1.34 17.39
N ILE A 71 0.21 -0.59 16.81
CA ILE A 71 -0.26 -0.80 15.43
C ILE A 71 0.90 -0.69 14.44
N GLN A 72 1.67 0.40 14.49
CA GLN A 72 2.78 0.59 13.56
C GLN A 72 3.82 -0.50 13.70
N THR A 73 4.20 -0.88 14.91
CA THR A 73 5.19 -1.93 15.17
C THR A 73 4.74 -3.27 14.60
N GLN A 74 3.46 -3.63 14.78
CA GLN A 74 2.93 -4.89 14.24
C GLN A 74 2.87 -4.86 12.70
N VAL A 75 2.35 -3.78 12.10
CA VAL A 75 2.29 -3.66 10.64
C VAL A 75 3.69 -3.68 10.03
N GLN A 76 4.66 -2.98 10.66
CA GLN A 76 6.04 -2.97 10.18
C GLN A 76 6.65 -4.37 10.13
N LYS A 77 6.37 -5.22 11.14
CA LYS A 77 6.82 -6.62 11.12
C LYS A 77 6.30 -7.35 9.88
N TYR A 78 5.00 -7.26 9.60
CA TYR A 78 4.42 -7.91 8.43
C TYR A 78 4.91 -7.31 7.11
N PHE A 79 5.19 -6.02 7.07
CA PHE A 79 5.81 -5.40 5.89
C PHE A 79 7.23 -5.91 5.65
N VAL A 80 8.03 -6.08 6.71
CA VAL A 80 9.38 -6.70 6.61
C VAL A 80 9.27 -8.14 6.09
N ASP A 81 8.33 -8.94 6.64
CA ASP A 81 8.09 -10.31 6.18
C ASP A 81 7.69 -10.34 4.68
N ALA A 82 6.77 -9.45 4.27
CA ALA A 82 6.35 -9.32 2.86
C ALA A 82 7.49 -8.89 1.93
N ILE A 83 8.35 -7.98 2.38
CA ILE A 83 9.55 -7.56 1.62
C ILE A 83 10.51 -8.72 1.47
N GLY A 84 10.71 -9.53 2.51
CA GLY A 84 11.52 -10.74 2.44
C GLY A 84 10.99 -11.73 1.38
N LEU A 85 9.68 -11.94 1.31
CA LEU A 85 9.04 -12.74 0.27
C LEU A 85 9.24 -12.12 -1.12
N TYR A 86 9.06 -10.79 -1.23
CA TYR A 86 9.22 -10.04 -2.48
C TYR A 86 10.63 -10.19 -3.07
N ILE A 87 11.65 -10.02 -2.24
CA ILE A 87 13.07 -10.19 -2.61
C ILE A 87 13.33 -11.61 -3.12
N LYS A 88 12.80 -12.61 -2.40
CA LYS A 88 12.96 -14.03 -2.74
C LYS A 88 12.22 -14.39 -4.04
N ASP A 89 10.95 -13.96 -4.17
CA ASP A 89 10.10 -14.30 -5.31
C ASP A 89 10.59 -13.71 -6.63
N LEU A 90 11.32 -12.60 -6.57
CA LEU A 90 11.90 -11.92 -7.73
C LEU A 90 13.38 -12.24 -7.95
N ASP A 91 14.01 -12.94 -7.02
CA ASP A 91 15.45 -13.23 -7.02
C ASP A 91 16.32 -11.95 -7.16
N VAL A 92 15.91 -10.87 -6.47
CA VAL A 92 16.58 -9.57 -6.54
C VAL A 92 17.46 -9.28 -5.32
N GLY A 93 17.84 -10.30 -4.56
CA GLY A 93 18.60 -10.11 -3.33
C GLY A 93 19.96 -9.43 -3.53
N ALA A 94 20.61 -9.66 -4.67
CA ALA A 94 21.88 -9.02 -5.01
C ALA A 94 21.73 -7.54 -5.41
N ASP A 95 20.56 -7.14 -5.90
CA ASP A 95 20.26 -5.80 -6.40
C ASP A 95 19.51 -4.94 -5.38
N PHE A 96 18.94 -5.59 -4.36
CA PHE A 96 18.18 -4.88 -3.31
C PHE A 96 19.15 -4.19 -2.34
N PRO A 97 18.82 -2.96 -1.85
CA PRO A 97 19.72 -2.26 -0.92
C PRO A 97 19.96 -3.09 0.34
N SER A 98 21.20 -3.16 0.79
CA SER A 98 21.59 -3.87 2.03
C SER A 98 20.96 -3.24 3.28
N SER A 99 20.60 -1.95 3.20
CA SER A 99 19.91 -1.21 4.26
C SER A 99 18.91 -0.24 3.67
N TYR A 100 17.75 -0.14 4.32
CA TYR A 100 16.67 0.78 3.93
C TYR A 100 15.88 1.18 5.17
N CYS A 101 15.08 2.24 5.06
CA CYS A 101 14.14 2.61 6.09
C CYS A 101 12.72 2.77 5.49
N PHE A 102 11.73 2.68 6.37
CA PHE A 102 10.36 3.02 6.01
C PHE A 102 10.16 4.54 6.11
N GLU A 103 9.36 5.07 5.19
CA GLU A 103 8.76 6.39 5.32
C GLU A 103 7.65 6.35 6.38
N GLU A 104 6.95 7.47 6.58
CA GLU A 104 5.80 7.55 7.48
C GLU A 104 4.69 6.55 7.08
N TYR A 105 4.13 5.88 8.07
CA TYR A 105 2.95 5.03 7.90
C TYR A 105 1.69 5.89 7.90
N ARG A 106 0.87 5.75 6.87
CA ARG A 106 -0.38 6.50 6.70
C ARG A 106 -1.53 5.56 6.45
N ILE A 107 -2.65 5.81 7.15
CA ILE A 107 -3.93 5.17 6.84
C ILE A 107 -4.72 6.13 5.97
N LYS A 108 -5.33 5.62 4.90
CA LYS A 108 -6.19 6.37 4.00
C LYS A 108 -7.54 5.67 3.88
N LYS A 109 -8.62 6.46 4.02
CA LYS A 109 -9.98 6.03 3.78
C LYS A 109 -10.50 6.69 2.53
N TYR A 110 -11.07 5.89 1.64
CA TYR A 110 -11.84 6.34 0.48
C TYR A 110 -13.30 6.04 0.76
N GLU A 111 -14.14 7.08 0.75
CA GLU A 111 -15.56 6.97 1.08
C GLU A 111 -16.33 6.32 -0.08
N LYS A 112 -17.22 5.36 0.24
CA LYS A 112 -18.04 4.68 -0.76
C LYS A 112 -18.96 5.63 -1.49
N GLY A 113 -19.10 5.43 -2.80
CA GLY A 113 -20.02 6.22 -3.62
C GLY A 113 -19.64 7.69 -3.76
N SER A 114 -18.48 8.11 -3.22
CA SER A 114 -17.91 9.43 -3.38
C SER A 114 -16.98 9.49 -4.59
N ASP A 115 -16.41 10.66 -4.83
CA ASP A 115 -15.36 10.86 -5.83
C ASP A 115 -13.94 10.71 -5.23
N ASP A 116 -13.83 10.11 -4.05
CA ASP A 116 -12.55 9.83 -3.40
C ASP A 116 -11.70 8.90 -4.26
N GLN A 117 -10.50 9.36 -4.58
CA GLN A 117 -9.58 8.63 -5.45
C GLN A 117 -8.17 9.20 -5.37
N PHE A 118 -7.21 8.44 -5.82
CA PHE A 118 -5.93 8.96 -6.22
C PHE A 118 -5.80 8.77 -7.73
N GLN A 119 -5.85 9.86 -8.50
CA GLN A 119 -5.70 9.80 -9.96
C GLN A 119 -4.36 9.22 -10.37
N ASP A 120 -4.22 8.92 -11.65
CA ASP A 120 -2.99 8.37 -12.23
C ASP A 120 -1.76 9.22 -11.89
N HIS A 121 -0.87 8.65 -11.09
CA HIS A 121 0.34 9.31 -10.60
C HIS A 121 1.52 8.33 -10.56
N VAL A 122 2.68 8.84 -10.26
CA VAL A 122 3.87 8.09 -9.89
C VAL A 122 4.30 8.52 -8.49
N ASP A 123 4.88 7.62 -7.72
CA ASP A 123 5.25 7.88 -6.32
C ASP A 123 6.50 8.73 -6.18
N VAL A 124 7.34 8.73 -7.22
CA VAL A 124 8.58 9.53 -7.28
C VAL A 124 8.44 10.58 -8.37
N GLN A 125 8.29 11.86 -7.97
CA GLN A 125 8.05 12.98 -8.88
C GLN A 125 9.04 14.13 -8.73
N ASP A 126 9.72 14.22 -7.58
CA ASP A 126 10.54 15.36 -7.21
C ASP A 126 11.70 14.94 -6.28
N TYR A 127 12.52 15.91 -5.90
CA TYR A 127 13.66 15.67 -5.01
C TYR A 127 13.24 15.13 -3.63
N GLN A 128 12.09 15.52 -3.11
CA GLN A 128 11.62 15.08 -1.77
C GLN A 128 11.24 13.60 -1.78
N SER A 129 10.66 13.12 -2.88
CA SER A 129 10.26 11.72 -3.08
C SER A 129 11.36 10.84 -3.70
N ALA A 130 12.50 11.43 -4.12
CA ALA A 130 13.54 10.76 -4.92
C ALA A 130 14.16 9.52 -4.23
N ARG A 131 14.12 9.43 -2.91
CA ARG A 131 14.65 8.27 -2.16
C ARG A 131 13.73 7.06 -2.12
N ARG A 132 12.45 7.20 -2.52
CA ARG A 132 11.51 6.09 -2.58
C ARG A 132 11.88 5.12 -3.69
N PHE A 133 11.96 3.83 -3.40
CA PHE A 133 12.24 2.82 -4.42
C PHE A 133 11.18 1.70 -4.47
N VAL A 134 10.49 1.41 -3.36
CA VAL A 134 9.41 0.42 -3.29
C VAL A 134 8.23 1.00 -2.51
N SER A 135 7.03 0.78 -3.02
CA SER A 135 5.75 1.03 -2.34
C SER A 135 5.27 -0.24 -1.66
N VAL A 136 4.85 -0.15 -0.40
CA VAL A 136 4.26 -1.25 0.37
C VAL A 136 2.90 -0.80 0.89
N MET A 137 1.84 -1.54 0.56
CA MET A 137 0.47 -1.17 0.86
C MET A 137 -0.33 -2.36 1.37
N LEU A 138 -0.96 -2.21 2.52
CA LEU A 138 -1.90 -3.17 3.11
C LEU A 138 -3.33 -2.71 2.85
N TYR A 139 -4.16 -3.54 2.22
CA TYR A 139 -5.59 -3.37 2.16
C TYR A 139 -6.22 -3.91 3.45
N LEU A 140 -6.91 -3.02 4.18
CA LEU A 140 -7.46 -3.34 5.50
C LEU A 140 -8.84 -3.98 5.43
N ASN A 141 -9.52 -3.89 4.27
CA ASN A 141 -10.83 -4.50 4.05
C ASN A 141 -11.06 -4.82 2.58
N ASN A 142 -12.13 -5.55 2.30
CA ASN A 142 -12.60 -5.80 0.95
C ASN A 142 -13.34 -4.57 0.38
N ALA A 143 -13.02 -4.21 -0.87
CA ALA A 143 -13.81 -3.28 -1.67
C ALA A 143 -14.04 -3.90 -3.06
N PRO A 144 -15.01 -4.83 -3.18
CA PRO A 144 -15.15 -5.70 -4.35
C PRO A 144 -15.60 -4.94 -5.60
N VAL A 145 -16.38 -3.87 -5.43
CA VAL A 145 -16.87 -3.05 -6.53
C VAL A 145 -16.16 -1.69 -6.53
N GLY A 146 -15.36 -1.46 -7.54
CA GLY A 146 -14.47 -0.31 -7.59
C GLY A 146 -13.24 -0.49 -6.69
N GLY A 147 -12.64 0.60 -6.22
CA GLY A 147 -11.56 0.60 -5.23
C GLY A 147 -10.24 -0.03 -5.65
N ARG A 148 -10.09 -0.53 -6.87
CA ARG A 148 -8.89 -1.18 -7.38
C ARG A 148 -7.70 -0.21 -7.43
N THR A 149 -6.51 -0.75 -7.27
CA THR A 149 -5.28 -0.04 -7.65
C THR A 149 -4.94 -0.43 -9.08
N HIS A 150 -5.07 0.52 -9.99
CA HIS A 150 -4.97 0.33 -11.44
C HIS A 150 -3.63 0.85 -11.97
N PHE A 151 -2.96 0.07 -12.80
CA PHE A 151 -1.70 0.39 -13.48
C PHE A 151 -1.92 0.50 -14.99
N PRO A 152 -2.29 1.69 -15.51
CA PRO A 152 -2.77 1.84 -16.89
C PRO A 152 -1.72 1.52 -17.95
N ARG A 153 -0.43 1.66 -17.66
CA ARG A 153 0.66 1.40 -18.62
C ARG A 153 1.03 -0.07 -18.74
N ILE A 154 0.61 -0.89 -17.77
CA ILE A 154 0.97 -2.30 -17.66
C ILE A 154 -0.28 -3.19 -17.85
N ASP A 155 -1.45 -2.56 -18.01
CA ASP A 155 -2.76 -3.25 -18.07
C ASP A 155 -2.92 -4.25 -16.91
N TYR A 156 -2.76 -3.75 -15.68
CA TYR A 156 -2.83 -4.55 -14.47
C TYR A 156 -3.64 -3.86 -13.38
N GLU A 157 -4.37 -4.65 -12.60
CA GLU A 157 -5.15 -4.15 -11.47
C GLU A 157 -4.95 -5.02 -10.24
N ILE A 158 -4.85 -4.37 -9.07
CA ILE A 158 -4.89 -5.03 -7.78
C ILE A 158 -6.28 -4.82 -7.18
N GLU A 159 -6.95 -5.91 -6.83
CA GLU A 159 -8.20 -5.86 -6.06
C GLU A 159 -7.93 -5.46 -4.62
N ALA A 160 -8.78 -4.58 -4.07
CA ALA A 160 -8.79 -4.27 -2.66
C ALA A 160 -9.38 -5.46 -1.88
N LYS A 161 -8.50 -6.34 -1.43
CA LYS A 161 -8.81 -7.55 -0.66
C LYS A 161 -8.25 -7.44 0.74
N GLU A 162 -9.07 -7.72 1.73
CA GLU A 162 -8.68 -7.71 3.13
C GLU A 162 -7.43 -8.55 3.40
N CYS A 163 -6.55 -8.04 4.26
CA CYS A 163 -5.27 -8.65 4.65
C CYS A 163 -4.26 -8.83 3.50
N ARG A 164 -4.50 -8.23 2.32
CA ARG A 164 -3.57 -8.26 1.20
C ARG A 164 -2.50 -7.20 1.35
N VAL A 165 -1.24 -7.62 1.30
CA VAL A 165 -0.10 -6.71 1.15
C VAL A 165 0.30 -6.66 -0.31
N ALA A 166 0.28 -5.48 -0.91
CA ALA A 166 0.76 -5.22 -2.27
C ALA A 166 2.11 -4.52 -2.24
N ILE A 167 3.05 -4.97 -3.06
CA ILE A 167 4.40 -4.42 -3.18
C ILE A 167 4.71 -4.20 -4.66
N PHE A 168 5.23 -3.03 -4.99
CA PHE A 168 5.67 -2.68 -6.34
C PHE A 168 6.72 -1.56 -6.32
N PRO A 169 7.58 -1.44 -7.37
CA PRO A 169 8.55 -0.36 -7.46
C PRO A 169 7.88 1.01 -7.53
N ALA A 170 8.44 2.00 -6.85
CA ALA A 170 7.86 3.35 -6.72
C ALA A 170 8.21 4.30 -7.87
N ASN A 171 8.86 3.81 -8.92
CA ASN A 171 9.37 4.65 -10.02
C ASN A 171 8.29 4.95 -11.11
N TRP A 172 8.66 5.76 -12.09
CA TRP A 172 7.78 6.25 -13.16
C TRP A 172 7.22 5.17 -14.09
N MET A 173 7.81 3.98 -14.15
CA MET A 173 7.29 2.84 -14.93
C MET A 173 5.99 2.28 -14.32
N PHE A 174 5.83 2.40 -13.01
CA PHE A 174 4.69 1.91 -12.26
C PHE A 174 3.66 3.01 -11.97
N ARG A 175 3.32 3.81 -13.02
CA ARG A 175 2.22 4.76 -12.93
C ARG A 175 0.94 4.04 -12.54
N HIS A 176 0.25 4.51 -11.49
CA HIS A 176 -0.93 3.86 -10.95
C HIS A 176 -1.96 4.84 -10.41
N ALA A 177 -3.14 4.32 -10.10
CA ALA A 177 -4.26 5.06 -9.54
C ALA A 177 -4.99 4.24 -8.48
N GLY A 178 -5.45 4.89 -7.42
CA GLY A 178 -6.46 4.35 -6.52
C GLY A 178 -7.84 4.75 -7.03
N ARG A 179 -8.58 3.83 -7.64
CA ARG A 179 -9.90 4.11 -8.22
C ARG A 179 -10.97 4.30 -7.15
N PRO A 180 -12.05 5.06 -7.44
CA PRO A 180 -13.17 5.23 -6.51
C PRO A 180 -13.79 3.89 -6.13
N THR A 181 -14.27 3.80 -4.91
CA THR A 181 -15.01 2.63 -4.42
C THR A 181 -16.52 2.89 -4.43
N VAL A 182 -17.32 1.87 -4.68
CA VAL A 182 -18.77 2.02 -4.93
C VAL A 182 -19.60 1.53 -3.75
N GLU A 183 -19.42 0.28 -3.32
CA GLU A 183 -20.32 -0.37 -2.37
C GLU A 183 -19.84 -0.32 -0.91
N SER A 184 -18.55 -0.22 -0.69
CA SER A 184 -17.94 -0.20 0.64
C SER A 184 -16.85 0.86 0.73
N ASN A 185 -16.63 1.43 1.92
CA ASN A 185 -15.44 2.23 2.16
C ASN A 185 -14.19 1.38 1.93
N LYS A 186 -13.16 1.97 1.36
CA LYS A 186 -11.86 1.31 1.22
C LYS A 186 -10.86 1.92 2.20
N TYR A 187 -10.21 1.07 2.96
CA TYR A 187 -9.14 1.46 3.88
C TYR A 187 -7.83 0.81 3.45
N ILE A 188 -6.78 1.60 3.40
CA ILE A 188 -5.42 1.12 3.17
C ILE A 188 -4.48 1.70 4.22
N MET A 189 -3.43 0.95 4.58
CA MET A 189 -2.30 1.47 5.32
C MET A 189 -1.03 1.21 4.52
N GLY A 190 -0.21 2.24 4.31
CA GLY A 190 0.97 2.11 3.46
C GLY A 190 2.17 2.91 3.94
N SER A 191 3.30 2.54 3.39
CA SER A 191 4.58 3.23 3.52
C SER A 191 5.42 3.00 2.27
N TYR A 192 6.55 3.68 2.18
CA TYR A 192 7.56 3.48 1.14
C TYR A 192 8.87 3.04 1.76
N LEU A 193 9.65 2.27 1.00
CA LEU A 193 11.05 2.06 1.33
C LEU A 193 11.90 3.17 0.74
N HIS A 194 12.78 3.72 1.57
CA HIS A 194 13.76 4.72 1.21
C HIS A 194 15.17 4.15 1.20
N TYR A 195 15.97 4.58 0.24
CA TYR A 195 17.42 4.47 0.35
C TYR A 195 17.91 5.28 1.56
N LEU A 196 18.85 4.71 2.31
CA LEU A 196 19.54 5.37 3.42
C LEU A 196 20.73 6.19 2.92
#